data_0d472071f4adc9731a76ce519c4ebb58
#
_entry.id   0d472071f4adc9731a76ce519c4ebb58
#
_cell.length_a   1.000
_cell.length_b   1.000
_cell.length_c   1.000
_cell.angle_alpha   90.00
_cell.angle_beta   90.00
_cell.angle_gamma   90.00
#
_symmetry.space_group_name_H-M   'P 1'
#
loop_
_entity.id
_entity.type
_entity.pdbx_description
1 polymer ?
#
loop_
_entity_poly.entity_id
_entity_poly.type
_entity_poly.pdbx_seq_one_letter_code
_entity_poly.pdbx_strand_id
1 'polypeptide(L)'
;MKSTTFFLFITFIISIQAEFIKYEEEGPIAIMTINRPKALNALNSQVLDELDKVLDSIDTDKIHALILTGAGEKSFVAGADIAEMSTLTKAEGEAFSKKGNDVFRKIETFPIPVIAAINGFALGGGCEISMSCDIRICSDNAIFGQPEVGLGITPGFGGTQRLARLVGLGMAKQMIFTGQNIKAEEALRIGLVNAVYPQSELLNEAKKLALTIAKNGANAVKKSKEAINDGYHLDIDKAIKIEEKLFGECFQSEEQVDRMKKFLEKSKKKQEKAKNLRGTEEPKEKEKEKEDKKKEVSKEDEKSMKEKLVATDS
;
A
#
# COMPACT_ATOMS: atom_id res chain seq x y z
N MET A 1 -5.51 34.89 -31.23
CA MET A 1 -6.31 34.59 -30.05
C MET A 1 -6.31 33.09 -29.85
N LYS A 2 -5.56 32.57 -28.89
CA LYS A 2 -5.56 31.14 -28.58
C LYS A 2 -6.55 30.91 -27.43
N SER A 3 -7.64 30.18 -27.73
CA SER A 3 -8.65 29.80 -26.76
C SER A 3 -8.10 28.69 -25.87
N THR A 4 -7.88 28.99 -24.60
CA THR A 4 -7.48 28.00 -23.58
C THR A 4 -8.77 27.40 -23.04
N THR A 5 -9.10 26.19 -23.49
CA THR A 5 -10.24 25.44 -22.97
C THR A 5 -9.84 24.87 -21.61
N PHE A 6 -10.40 25.44 -20.56
CA PHE A 6 -10.29 24.94 -19.19
C PHE A 6 -11.21 23.74 -19.05
N PHE A 7 -10.65 22.53 -18.96
CA PHE A 7 -11.40 21.33 -18.59
C PHE A 7 -11.67 21.37 -17.07
N LEU A 8 -12.89 21.72 -16.72
CA LEU A 8 -13.39 21.61 -15.37
C LEU A 8 -13.66 20.12 -15.09
N PHE A 9 -12.77 19.46 -14.32
CA PHE A 9 -13.05 18.13 -13.78
C PHE A 9 -14.14 18.28 -12.71
N ILE A 10 -15.38 17.98 -13.08
CA ILE A 10 -16.47 17.83 -12.11
C ILE A 10 -16.24 16.48 -11.43
N THR A 11 -15.71 16.53 -10.20
CA THR A 11 -15.66 15.35 -9.33
C THR A 11 -17.09 15.04 -8.92
N PHE A 12 -17.67 13.97 -9.45
CA PHE A 12 -18.96 13.46 -8.98
C PHE A 12 -18.70 12.84 -7.61
N ILE A 13 -19.05 13.55 -6.53
CA ILE A 13 -19.08 13.02 -5.18
C ILE A 13 -20.38 12.23 -5.06
N ILE A 14 -20.30 10.90 -5.13
CA ILE A 14 -21.40 10.03 -4.74
C ILE A 14 -21.45 10.07 -3.22
N SER A 15 -22.33 10.87 -2.67
CA SER A 15 -22.57 10.96 -1.22
C SER A 15 -23.52 9.84 -0.82
N ILE A 16 -22.98 8.80 -0.18
CA ILE A 16 -23.81 7.85 0.55
C ILE A 16 -24.21 8.54 1.86
N GLN A 17 -25.52 8.59 2.14
CA GLN A 17 -26.05 9.17 3.38
C GLN A 17 -25.74 8.23 4.56
N ALA A 18 -24.51 8.31 5.09
CA ALA A 18 -24.07 7.68 6.32
C ALA A 18 -23.74 8.81 7.31
N GLU A 19 -24.18 8.65 8.57
CA GLU A 19 -23.97 9.66 9.62
C GLU A 19 -22.52 9.63 10.12
N PHE A 20 -21.98 8.42 10.28
CA PHE A 20 -20.68 8.18 10.90
C PHE A 20 -19.60 7.70 9.91
N ILE A 21 -19.94 7.45 8.67
CA ILE A 21 -18.97 7.08 7.63
C ILE A 21 -19.03 8.09 6.50
N LYS A 22 -17.90 8.74 6.23
CA LYS A 22 -17.72 9.55 5.02
C LYS A 22 -17.01 8.72 3.97
N TYR A 23 -17.52 8.77 2.75
CA TYR A 23 -16.92 8.09 1.59
C TYR A 23 -16.68 9.09 0.47
N GLU A 24 -15.45 9.14 -0.02
CA GLU A 24 -15.02 10.07 -1.05
C GLU A 24 -14.20 9.33 -2.11
N GLU A 25 -14.50 9.53 -3.39
CA GLU A 25 -13.74 8.96 -4.50
C GLU A 25 -12.78 9.99 -5.10
N GLU A 26 -11.52 9.59 -5.30
CA GLU A 26 -10.49 10.39 -5.95
C GLU A 26 -9.87 9.59 -7.12
N GLY A 27 -10.49 9.66 -8.29
CA GLY A 27 -10.06 8.87 -9.46
C GLY A 27 -10.16 7.38 -9.20
N PRO A 28 -9.06 6.60 -9.28
CA PRO A 28 -9.08 5.16 -9.07
C PRO A 28 -8.94 4.73 -7.61
N ILE A 29 -8.97 5.66 -6.66
CA ILE A 29 -8.88 5.37 -5.23
C ILE A 29 -10.07 5.96 -4.49
N ALA A 30 -10.40 5.41 -3.32
CA ALA A 30 -11.41 5.94 -2.44
C ALA A 30 -10.90 6.07 -1.00
N ILE A 31 -11.52 7.00 -0.25
CA ILE A 31 -11.22 7.25 1.16
C ILE A 31 -12.51 7.03 1.94
N MET A 32 -12.45 6.15 2.93
CA MET A 32 -13.51 5.89 3.88
C MET A 32 -13.06 6.38 5.25
N THR A 33 -13.78 7.37 5.80
CA THR A 33 -13.42 8.00 7.07
C THR A 33 -14.48 7.70 8.13
N ILE A 34 -14.07 7.08 9.24
CA ILE A 34 -14.92 6.92 10.42
C ILE A 34 -15.04 8.28 11.09
N ASN A 35 -16.26 8.84 11.16
CA ASN A 35 -16.51 10.23 11.51
C ASN A 35 -17.38 10.39 12.77
N ARG A 36 -16.83 9.97 13.91
CA ARG A 36 -17.38 10.19 15.25
C ARG A 36 -16.36 10.88 16.18
N PRO A 37 -15.75 12.02 15.81
CA PRO A 37 -14.60 12.57 16.53
C PRO A 37 -14.90 12.93 17.98
N LYS A 38 -16.15 13.27 18.32
CA LYS A 38 -16.60 13.53 19.71
C LYS A 38 -16.50 12.29 20.60
N ALA A 39 -16.62 11.10 20.04
CA ALA A 39 -16.46 9.81 20.71
C ALA A 39 -15.15 9.12 20.30
N LEU A 40 -14.10 9.88 19.89
CA LEU A 40 -12.81 9.36 19.44
C LEU A 40 -12.97 8.26 18.36
N ASN A 41 -13.97 8.37 17.51
CA ASN A 41 -14.31 7.43 16.44
C ASN A 41 -14.65 6.00 16.94
N ALA A 42 -15.11 5.87 18.20
CA ALA A 42 -15.46 4.57 18.77
C ALA A 42 -16.58 3.89 17.98
N LEU A 43 -16.46 2.55 17.88
CA LEU A 43 -17.35 1.68 17.11
C LEU A 43 -18.57 1.29 17.93
N ASN A 44 -19.74 1.72 17.51
CA ASN A 44 -21.03 1.20 17.96
C ASN A 44 -21.70 0.38 16.84
N SER A 45 -22.83 -0.22 17.13
CA SER A 45 -23.60 -1.01 16.16
C SER A 45 -23.92 -0.25 14.88
N GLN A 46 -24.25 1.05 14.99
CA GLN A 46 -24.55 1.90 13.82
C GLN A 46 -23.32 2.13 12.94
N VAL A 47 -22.15 2.40 13.52
CA VAL A 47 -20.89 2.54 12.75
C VAL A 47 -20.58 1.24 12.00
N LEU A 48 -20.77 0.09 12.65
CA LEU A 48 -20.55 -1.21 12.00
C LEU A 48 -21.52 -1.44 10.83
N ASP A 49 -22.80 -1.11 11.02
CA ASP A 49 -23.83 -1.21 9.95
C ASP A 49 -23.55 -0.26 8.78
N GLU A 50 -23.06 0.94 9.06
CA GLU A 50 -22.70 1.92 8.02
C GLU A 50 -21.44 1.50 7.27
N LEU A 51 -20.40 0.99 7.96
CA LEU A 51 -19.21 0.41 7.33
C LEU A 51 -19.60 -0.71 6.36
N ASP A 52 -20.45 -1.63 6.80
CA ASP A 52 -20.92 -2.75 5.98
C ASP A 52 -21.63 -2.29 4.71
N LYS A 53 -22.56 -1.34 4.85
CA LYS A 53 -23.31 -0.77 3.71
C LYS A 53 -22.41 0.02 2.74
N VAL A 54 -21.45 0.79 3.26
CA VAL A 54 -20.54 1.53 2.40
C VAL A 54 -19.64 0.58 1.62
N LEU A 55 -19.11 -0.48 2.25
CA LEU A 55 -18.35 -1.50 1.55
C LEU A 55 -19.14 -2.17 0.42
N ASP A 56 -20.44 -2.47 0.63
CA ASP A 56 -21.31 -3.05 -0.40
C ASP A 56 -21.54 -2.12 -1.59
N SER A 57 -21.43 -0.82 -1.40
CA SER A 57 -21.70 0.18 -2.43
C SER A 57 -20.49 0.51 -3.31
N ILE A 58 -19.30 0.07 -2.94
CA ILE A 58 -18.07 0.41 -3.68
C ILE A 58 -17.99 -0.38 -4.98
N ASP A 59 -17.92 0.34 -6.10
CA ASP A 59 -17.63 -0.23 -7.41
C ASP A 59 -16.13 -0.58 -7.51
N THR A 60 -15.81 -1.84 -7.29
CA THR A 60 -14.43 -2.34 -7.31
C THR A 60 -13.84 -2.47 -8.72
N ASP A 61 -14.60 -2.23 -9.77
CA ASP A 61 -14.05 -2.14 -11.13
C ASP A 61 -13.58 -0.72 -11.44
N LYS A 62 -14.14 0.27 -10.75
CA LYS A 62 -13.73 1.67 -10.82
C LYS A 62 -12.66 2.02 -9.77
N ILE A 63 -12.85 1.54 -8.54
CA ILE A 63 -11.94 1.81 -7.43
C ILE A 63 -10.94 0.64 -7.27
N HIS A 64 -9.66 0.96 -7.29
CA HIS A 64 -8.57 -0.03 -7.26
C HIS A 64 -7.86 -0.13 -5.91
N ALA A 65 -8.06 0.83 -5.02
CA ALA A 65 -7.58 0.79 -3.63
C ALA A 65 -8.46 1.66 -2.73
N LEU A 66 -8.69 1.20 -1.50
CA LEU A 66 -9.46 1.88 -0.47
C LEU A 66 -8.53 2.31 0.66
N ILE A 67 -8.69 3.55 1.14
CA ILE A 67 -8.03 4.07 2.34
C ILE A 67 -9.08 4.15 3.46
N LEU A 68 -8.80 3.55 4.61
CA LEU A 68 -9.60 3.66 5.82
C LEU A 68 -8.86 4.55 6.82
N THR A 69 -9.53 5.60 7.33
CA THR A 69 -8.96 6.51 8.32
C THR A 69 -9.99 7.00 9.33
N GLY A 70 -9.56 7.71 10.37
CA GLY A 70 -10.44 8.34 11.37
C GLY A 70 -10.53 9.85 11.18
N ALA A 71 -11.68 10.43 11.46
CA ALA A 71 -11.88 11.88 11.44
C ALA A 71 -11.15 12.58 12.60
N GLY A 72 -10.58 13.74 12.32
CA GLY A 72 -9.82 14.54 13.29
C GLY A 72 -8.37 14.07 13.47
N GLU A 73 -7.69 14.65 14.46
CA GLU A 73 -6.24 14.45 14.65
C GLU A 73 -5.88 13.52 15.80
N LYS A 74 -6.85 13.18 16.68
CA LYS A 74 -6.57 12.46 17.92
C LYS A 74 -6.68 10.94 17.79
N SER A 75 -7.58 10.47 16.96
CA SER A 75 -7.93 9.05 16.95
C SER A 75 -8.25 8.55 15.54
N PHE A 76 -7.68 7.44 15.23
CA PHE A 76 -8.17 6.57 14.16
C PHE A 76 -9.50 5.96 14.64
N VAL A 77 -9.44 5.08 15.65
CA VAL A 77 -10.58 4.48 16.34
C VAL A 77 -10.15 4.11 17.76
N ALA A 78 -10.78 4.67 18.79
CA ALA A 78 -10.43 4.40 20.18
C ALA A 78 -11.30 3.30 20.84
N GLY A 79 -11.51 2.20 20.10
CA GLY A 79 -12.19 1.03 20.61
C GLY A 79 -13.66 0.91 20.21
N ALA A 80 -14.35 -0.06 20.81
CA ALA A 80 -15.79 -0.18 20.75
C ALA A 80 -16.44 0.79 21.75
N ASP A 81 -17.71 1.14 21.52
CA ASP A 81 -18.48 2.05 22.38
C ASP A 81 -18.81 1.34 23.72
N ILE A 82 -18.09 1.74 24.78
CA ILE A 82 -18.24 1.14 26.11
C ILE A 82 -19.65 1.36 26.68
N ALA A 83 -20.27 2.51 26.37
CA ALA A 83 -21.61 2.80 26.85
C ALA A 83 -22.63 1.80 26.27
N GLU A 84 -22.54 1.43 24.98
CA GLU A 84 -23.37 0.42 24.36
C GLU A 84 -23.07 -0.97 24.97
N MET A 85 -21.79 -1.30 25.18
CA MET A 85 -21.43 -2.64 25.66
C MET A 85 -21.77 -2.88 27.14
N SER A 86 -21.82 -1.81 27.97
CA SER A 86 -21.93 -1.92 29.43
C SER A 86 -23.19 -2.64 29.94
N THR A 87 -24.25 -2.72 29.11
CA THR A 87 -25.54 -3.30 29.46
C THR A 87 -25.82 -4.64 28.76
N LEU A 88 -24.89 -5.12 27.93
CA LEU A 88 -25.08 -6.33 27.14
C LEU A 88 -25.13 -7.58 28.02
N THR A 89 -26.10 -8.43 27.77
CA THR A 89 -26.11 -9.82 28.24
C THR A 89 -25.07 -10.66 27.50
N LYS A 90 -24.81 -11.88 27.96
CA LYS A 90 -23.91 -12.82 27.26
C LYS A 90 -24.26 -12.98 25.78
N ALA A 91 -25.56 -13.21 25.48
CA ALA A 91 -26.03 -13.45 24.11
C ALA A 91 -25.87 -12.19 23.24
N GLU A 92 -26.17 -11.01 23.78
CA GLU A 92 -25.99 -9.74 23.08
C GLU A 92 -24.52 -9.41 22.86
N GLY A 93 -23.64 -9.67 23.84
CA GLY A 93 -22.19 -9.52 23.70
C GLY A 93 -21.62 -10.45 22.61
N GLU A 94 -22.09 -11.70 22.54
CA GLU A 94 -21.72 -12.63 21.46
C GLU A 94 -22.22 -12.14 20.09
N ALA A 95 -23.44 -11.64 20.00
CA ALA A 95 -24.00 -11.06 18.77
C ALA A 95 -23.24 -9.80 18.33
N PHE A 96 -22.86 -8.90 19.27
CA PHE A 96 -22.07 -7.70 18.98
C PHE A 96 -20.68 -8.06 18.47
N SER A 97 -20.02 -9.02 19.13
CA SER A 97 -18.72 -9.56 18.68
C SER A 97 -18.83 -10.17 17.28
N LYS A 98 -19.87 -10.95 17.01
CA LYS A 98 -20.12 -11.52 15.68
C LYS A 98 -20.28 -10.43 14.63
N LYS A 99 -21.10 -9.40 14.88
CA LYS A 99 -21.33 -8.28 13.97
C LYS A 99 -19.99 -7.59 13.60
N GLY A 100 -19.18 -7.25 14.59
CA GLY A 100 -17.86 -6.63 14.34
C GLY A 100 -16.92 -7.54 13.55
N ASN A 101 -16.88 -8.83 13.90
CA ASN A 101 -16.08 -9.80 13.15
C ASN A 101 -16.53 -9.98 11.71
N ASP A 102 -17.84 -10.00 11.44
CA ASP A 102 -18.38 -10.10 10.08
C ASP A 102 -17.93 -8.89 9.22
N VAL A 103 -18.08 -7.67 9.74
CA VAL A 103 -17.62 -6.43 9.06
C VAL A 103 -16.12 -6.42 8.84
N PHE A 104 -15.33 -6.80 9.85
CA PHE A 104 -13.88 -6.81 9.74
C PHE A 104 -13.39 -7.90 8.79
N ARG A 105 -14.06 -9.05 8.78
CA ARG A 105 -13.77 -10.10 7.79
C ARG A 105 -14.08 -9.63 6.37
N LYS A 106 -15.15 -8.87 6.17
CA LYS A 106 -15.49 -8.25 4.89
C LYS A 106 -14.41 -7.27 4.43
N ILE A 107 -13.83 -6.45 5.33
CA ILE A 107 -12.68 -5.60 5.02
C ILE A 107 -11.47 -6.45 4.59
N GLU A 108 -11.15 -7.49 5.34
CA GLU A 108 -10.02 -8.37 5.09
C GLU A 108 -10.13 -9.10 3.74
N THR A 109 -11.34 -9.55 3.39
CA THR A 109 -11.63 -10.23 2.12
C THR A 109 -12.12 -9.30 1.02
N PHE A 110 -12.10 -7.97 1.26
CA PHE A 110 -12.57 -7.01 0.26
C PHE A 110 -11.78 -7.17 -1.04
N PRO A 111 -12.43 -7.16 -2.23
CA PRO A 111 -11.76 -7.53 -3.48
C PRO A 111 -10.53 -6.69 -3.82
N ILE A 112 -10.53 -5.39 -3.46
CA ILE A 112 -9.42 -4.48 -3.69
C ILE A 112 -8.59 -4.27 -2.40
N PRO A 113 -7.31 -3.86 -2.50
CA PRO A 113 -6.50 -3.52 -1.34
C PRO A 113 -7.11 -2.43 -0.46
N VAL A 114 -7.08 -2.67 0.86
CA VAL A 114 -7.49 -1.71 1.89
C VAL A 114 -6.28 -1.27 2.70
N ILE A 115 -6.04 0.04 2.76
CA ILE A 115 -4.93 0.66 3.50
C ILE A 115 -5.50 1.36 4.74
N ALA A 116 -5.10 0.94 5.93
CA ALA A 116 -5.36 1.71 7.14
C ALA A 116 -4.36 2.87 7.25
N ALA A 117 -4.87 4.11 7.23
CA ALA A 117 -4.12 5.32 7.53
C ALA A 117 -4.46 5.74 8.98
N ILE A 118 -3.63 5.31 9.92
CA ILE A 118 -3.89 5.35 11.36
C ILE A 118 -3.39 6.68 11.92
N ASN A 119 -4.29 7.64 12.09
CA ASN A 119 -3.99 9.04 12.42
C ASN A 119 -3.99 9.37 13.91
N GLY A 120 -3.82 8.40 14.81
CA GLY A 120 -3.80 8.59 16.26
C GLY A 120 -4.11 7.30 17.01
N PHE A 121 -4.99 7.37 18.03
CA PHE A 121 -5.35 6.19 18.82
C PHE A 121 -5.98 5.08 17.98
N ALA A 122 -5.44 3.89 18.07
CA ALA A 122 -5.95 2.64 17.51
C ALA A 122 -6.01 1.59 18.64
N LEU A 123 -7.06 1.66 19.47
CA LEU A 123 -7.18 0.87 20.68
C LEU A 123 -8.33 -0.13 20.56
N GLY A 124 -8.18 -1.33 21.13
CA GLY A 124 -9.20 -2.36 21.09
C GLY A 124 -9.74 -2.59 19.66
N GLY A 125 -11.04 -2.40 19.47
CA GLY A 125 -11.67 -2.49 18.15
C GLY A 125 -10.99 -1.63 17.06
N GLY A 126 -10.33 -0.53 17.43
CA GLY A 126 -9.54 0.28 16.52
C GLY A 126 -8.24 -0.40 16.07
N CYS A 127 -7.56 -1.07 16.97
CA CYS A 127 -6.42 -1.91 16.61
C CYS A 127 -6.89 -3.10 15.74
N GLU A 128 -8.03 -3.69 16.10
CA GLU A 128 -8.62 -4.85 15.40
C GLU A 128 -9.05 -4.52 13.96
N ILE A 129 -9.73 -3.38 13.72
CA ILE A 129 -10.10 -2.97 12.36
C ILE A 129 -8.87 -2.60 11.53
N SER A 130 -7.84 -2.02 12.14
CA SER A 130 -6.58 -1.75 11.44
C SER A 130 -5.90 -3.04 10.96
N MET A 131 -5.93 -4.09 11.79
CA MET A 131 -5.38 -5.41 11.46
C MET A 131 -6.20 -6.18 10.41
N SER A 132 -7.45 -5.81 10.16
CA SER A 132 -8.25 -6.38 9.07
C SER A 132 -7.97 -5.71 7.72
N CYS A 133 -7.27 -4.59 7.67
CA CYS A 133 -6.78 -4.00 6.44
C CYS A 133 -5.52 -4.72 5.92
N ASP A 134 -5.24 -4.63 4.62
CA ASP A 134 -4.08 -5.29 4.01
C ASP A 134 -2.76 -4.62 4.42
N ILE A 135 -2.74 -3.29 4.39
CA ILE A 135 -1.55 -2.48 4.70
C ILE A 135 -1.92 -1.50 5.80
N ARG A 136 -1.04 -1.32 6.77
CA ARG A 136 -1.17 -0.37 7.88
C ARG A 136 -0.03 0.62 7.86
N ILE A 137 -0.35 1.89 7.66
CA ILE A 137 0.59 2.99 7.88
C ILE A 137 0.03 3.88 8.99
N CYS A 138 0.90 4.48 9.78
CA CYS A 138 0.44 5.29 10.90
C CYS A 138 1.18 6.61 11.02
N SER A 139 0.59 7.53 11.75
CA SER A 139 1.25 8.75 12.18
C SER A 139 2.21 8.50 13.33
N ASP A 140 3.21 9.35 13.48
CA ASP A 140 4.23 9.31 14.54
C ASP A 140 3.64 9.42 15.96
N ASN A 141 2.46 10.04 16.09
CA ASN A 141 1.71 10.13 17.35
C ASN A 141 0.72 8.96 17.58
N ALA A 142 0.69 7.95 16.70
CA ALA A 142 -0.23 6.83 16.84
C ALA A 142 0.10 5.96 18.06
N ILE A 143 -0.97 5.49 18.69
CA ILE A 143 -0.91 4.62 19.89
C ILE A 143 -1.78 3.39 19.62
N PHE A 144 -1.20 2.22 19.82
CA PHE A 144 -1.86 0.94 19.63
C PHE A 144 -2.01 0.20 20.95
N GLY A 145 -3.08 -0.58 21.09
CA GLY A 145 -3.27 -1.43 22.27
C GLY A 145 -4.51 -2.31 22.15
N GLN A 146 -4.55 -3.32 23.06
CA GLN A 146 -5.71 -4.21 23.28
C GLN A 146 -6.05 -4.14 24.78
N PRO A 147 -6.72 -3.06 25.24
CA PRO A 147 -6.91 -2.79 26.66
C PRO A 147 -8.13 -3.51 27.26
N GLU A 148 -8.82 -4.36 26.51
CA GLU A 148 -10.11 -4.99 26.85
C GLU A 148 -10.06 -5.75 28.19
N VAL A 149 -8.93 -6.38 28.51
CA VAL A 149 -8.77 -7.12 29.77
C VAL A 149 -8.89 -6.21 31.00
N GLY A 150 -8.54 -4.93 30.87
CA GLY A 150 -8.76 -3.93 31.92
C GLY A 150 -10.24 -3.62 32.18
N LEU A 151 -11.13 -3.97 31.24
CA LEU A 151 -12.59 -3.89 31.36
C LEU A 151 -13.22 -5.23 31.74
N GLY A 152 -12.42 -6.28 31.96
CA GLY A 152 -12.90 -7.62 32.30
C GLY A 152 -13.43 -8.42 31.09
N ILE A 153 -13.10 -8.02 29.87
CA ILE A 153 -13.47 -8.71 28.62
C ILE A 153 -12.23 -9.03 27.79
N THR A 154 -12.41 -9.89 26.79
CA THR A 154 -11.36 -10.18 25.78
C THR A 154 -11.52 -9.25 24.59
N PRO A 155 -10.46 -9.07 23.73
CA PRO A 155 -10.65 -8.51 22.39
C PRO A 155 -11.76 -9.26 21.67
N GLY A 156 -12.73 -8.53 21.12
CA GLY A 156 -13.98 -9.11 20.62
C GLY A 156 -14.12 -9.13 19.10
N PHE A 157 -13.29 -8.35 18.37
CA PHE A 157 -13.40 -8.22 16.92
C PHE A 157 -12.21 -8.86 16.17
N GLY A 158 -11.66 -9.93 16.74
CA GLY A 158 -10.62 -10.76 16.13
C GLY A 158 -9.18 -10.42 16.55
N GLY A 159 -9.00 -9.52 17.51
CA GLY A 159 -7.67 -9.11 17.99
C GLY A 159 -6.84 -10.26 18.52
N THR A 160 -7.42 -11.20 19.25
CA THR A 160 -6.70 -12.40 19.72
C THR A 160 -6.11 -13.23 18.57
N GLN A 161 -6.75 -13.19 17.40
CA GLN A 161 -6.36 -13.99 16.25
C GLN A 161 -5.43 -13.22 15.30
N ARG A 162 -5.80 -11.98 14.91
CA ARG A 162 -5.02 -11.18 13.97
C ARG A 162 -3.72 -10.70 14.57
N LEU A 163 -3.74 -10.20 15.81
CA LEU A 163 -2.52 -9.72 16.45
C LEU A 163 -1.46 -10.83 16.56
N ALA A 164 -1.85 -12.02 17.04
CA ALA A 164 -0.94 -13.15 17.17
C ALA A 164 -0.30 -13.59 15.85
N ARG A 165 -1.02 -13.43 14.74
CA ARG A 165 -0.52 -13.75 13.39
C ARG A 165 0.42 -12.67 12.83
N LEU A 166 0.22 -11.41 13.23
CA LEU A 166 1.05 -10.30 12.76
C LEU A 166 2.35 -10.15 13.56
N VAL A 167 2.28 -10.19 14.91
CA VAL A 167 3.42 -9.85 15.78
C VAL A 167 3.99 -11.06 16.51
N GLY A 168 3.44 -12.24 16.28
CA GLY A 168 3.82 -13.48 16.98
C GLY A 168 3.17 -13.64 18.35
N LEU A 169 3.09 -14.90 18.83
CA LEU A 169 2.34 -15.27 20.01
C LEU A 169 2.80 -14.55 21.30
N GLY A 170 4.12 -14.39 21.48
CA GLY A 170 4.67 -13.78 22.69
C GLY A 170 4.27 -12.32 22.84
N MET A 171 4.48 -11.52 21.79
CA MET A 171 4.15 -10.10 21.79
C MET A 171 2.63 -9.88 21.88
N ALA A 172 1.84 -10.66 21.15
CA ALA A 172 0.38 -10.58 21.23
C ALA A 172 -0.15 -10.86 22.65
N LYS A 173 0.36 -11.90 23.30
CA LYS A 173 0.02 -12.22 24.70
C LYS A 173 0.45 -11.10 25.66
N GLN A 174 1.65 -10.55 25.49
CA GLN A 174 2.11 -9.44 26.29
C GLN A 174 1.18 -8.24 26.16
N MET A 175 0.86 -7.78 24.93
CA MET A 175 -0.02 -6.63 24.70
C MET A 175 -1.42 -6.88 25.28
N ILE A 176 -2.03 -8.04 25.01
CA ILE A 176 -3.39 -8.35 25.46
C ILE A 176 -3.43 -8.55 26.98
N PHE A 177 -2.53 -9.33 27.56
CA PHE A 177 -2.60 -9.66 29.01
C PHE A 177 -2.29 -8.47 29.88
N THR A 178 -1.42 -7.56 29.45
CA THR A 178 -1.08 -6.36 30.23
C THR A 178 -2.05 -5.20 29.93
N GLY A 179 -2.74 -5.22 28.78
CA GLY A 179 -3.54 -4.09 28.31
C GLY A 179 -2.70 -2.84 28.01
N GLN A 180 -1.37 -2.97 27.97
CA GLN A 180 -0.48 -1.83 27.75
C GLN A 180 -0.49 -1.37 26.31
N ASN A 181 -0.43 -0.04 26.16
CA ASN A 181 -0.33 0.59 24.86
C ASN A 181 1.13 0.65 24.38
N ILE A 182 1.32 0.59 23.07
CA ILE A 182 2.60 0.79 22.40
C ILE A 182 2.52 2.01 21.46
N LYS A 183 3.66 2.66 21.26
CA LYS A 183 3.80 3.79 20.32
C LYS A 183 4.05 3.31 18.89
N ALA A 184 3.95 4.23 17.94
CA ALA A 184 4.14 4.00 16.51
C ALA A 184 5.50 3.33 16.20
N GLU A 185 6.58 3.76 16.83
CA GLU A 185 7.92 3.21 16.63
C GLU A 185 7.99 1.72 17.01
N GLU A 186 7.42 1.36 18.18
CA GLU A 186 7.34 -0.03 18.62
C GLU A 186 6.42 -0.86 17.72
N ALA A 187 5.29 -0.29 17.28
CA ALA A 187 4.38 -0.94 16.34
C ALA A 187 5.08 -1.27 15.00
N LEU A 188 5.96 -0.38 14.51
CA LEU A 188 6.80 -0.63 13.35
C LEU A 188 7.83 -1.74 13.64
N ARG A 189 8.52 -1.67 14.76
CA ARG A 189 9.55 -2.65 15.15
C ARG A 189 9.02 -4.08 15.24
N ILE A 190 7.81 -4.26 15.73
CA ILE A 190 7.18 -5.59 15.86
C ILE A 190 6.41 -6.05 14.62
N GLY A 191 6.37 -5.25 13.57
CA GLY A 191 5.65 -5.57 12.32
C GLY A 191 4.13 -5.37 12.38
N LEU A 192 3.61 -4.67 13.41
CA LEU A 192 2.19 -4.34 13.48
C LEU A 192 1.80 -3.32 12.40
N VAL A 193 2.69 -2.39 12.04
CA VAL A 193 2.52 -1.43 10.94
C VAL A 193 3.65 -1.52 9.94
N ASN A 194 3.39 -1.09 8.70
CA ASN A 194 4.31 -1.15 7.57
C ASN A 194 5.21 0.10 7.47
N ALA A 195 4.72 1.26 7.94
CA ALA A 195 5.47 2.52 7.93
C ALA A 195 4.90 3.53 8.93
N VAL A 196 5.74 4.50 9.32
CA VAL A 196 5.38 5.63 10.19
C VAL A 196 5.73 6.93 9.46
N TYR A 197 4.83 7.90 9.50
CA TYR A 197 4.98 9.20 8.87
C TYR A 197 4.62 10.33 9.85
N PRO A 198 5.09 11.57 9.64
CA PRO A 198 4.53 12.72 10.35
C PRO A 198 3.03 12.79 10.17
N GLN A 199 2.29 13.14 11.23
CA GLN A 199 0.83 13.16 11.19
C GLN A 199 0.29 14.01 10.03
N SER A 200 0.90 15.15 9.74
CA SER A 200 0.51 16.04 8.64
C SER A 200 0.69 15.43 7.23
N GLU A 201 1.52 14.40 7.10
CA GLU A 201 1.83 13.75 5.82
C GLU A 201 1.09 12.42 5.62
N LEU A 202 0.56 11.83 6.70
CA LEU A 202 0.00 10.48 6.69
C LEU A 202 -1.00 10.24 5.57
N LEU A 203 -2.00 11.10 5.43
CA LEU A 203 -3.05 10.90 4.40
C LEU A 203 -2.48 11.04 2.99
N ASN A 204 -1.54 11.96 2.78
CA ASN A 204 -0.88 12.11 1.49
C ASN A 204 -0.04 10.88 1.13
N GLU A 205 0.66 10.30 2.09
CA GLU A 205 1.42 9.06 1.89
C GLU A 205 0.50 7.86 1.64
N ALA A 206 -0.65 7.77 2.33
CA ALA A 206 -1.67 6.77 2.05
C ALA A 206 -2.20 6.89 0.60
N LYS A 207 -2.50 8.12 0.14
CA LYS A 207 -2.92 8.39 -1.25
C LYS A 207 -1.83 8.01 -2.27
N LYS A 208 -0.57 8.34 -2.01
CA LYS A 208 0.56 7.96 -2.89
C LYS A 208 0.68 6.44 -3.01
N LEU A 209 0.55 5.73 -1.89
CA LEU A 209 0.58 4.26 -1.86
C LEU A 209 -0.59 3.66 -2.63
N ALA A 210 -1.81 4.14 -2.39
CA ALA A 210 -3.02 3.71 -3.08
C ALA A 210 -2.93 3.95 -4.60
N LEU A 211 -2.46 5.13 -5.02
CA LEU A 211 -2.22 5.45 -6.43
C LEU A 211 -1.11 4.59 -7.05
N THR A 212 -0.10 4.20 -6.27
CA THR A 212 0.95 3.28 -6.74
C THR A 212 0.38 1.89 -7.00
N ILE A 213 -0.50 1.41 -6.12
CA ILE A 213 -1.24 0.16 -6.32
C ILE A 213 -2.15 0.27 -7.56
N ALA A 214 -2.91 1.36 -7.68
CA ALA A 214 -3.87 1.57 -8.77
C ALA A 214 -3.21 1.69 -10.17
N LYS A 215 -1.91 1.96 -10.26
CA LYS A 215 -1.16 1.93 -11.54
C LYS A 215 -0.93 0.51 -12.06
N ASN A 216 -1.03 -0.50 -11.21
CA ASN A 216 -0.85 -1.91 -11.60
C ASN A 216 -2.12 -2.49 -12.22
N GLY A 217 -2.06 -3.71 -12.72
CA GLY A 217 -3.21 -4.41 -13.27
C GLY A 217 -4.24 -4.69 -12.17
N ALA A 218 -5.43 -4.11 -12.28
CA ALA A 218 -6.45 -4.19 -11.25
C ALA A 218 -6.83 -5.65 -10.95
N ASN A 219 -7.05 -6.46 -11.99
CA ASN A 219 -7.35 -7.87 -11.84
C ASN A 219 -6.18 -8.64 -11.18
N ALA A 220 -4.94 -8.38 -11.60
CA ALA A 220 -3.78 -9.06 -11.02
C ALA A 220 -3.58 -8.73 -9.53
N VAL A 221 -3.84 -7.49 -9.11
CA VAL A 221 -3.79 -7.08 -7.70
C VAL A 221 -4.89 -7.79 -6.89
N LYS A 222 -6.15 -7.83 -7.39
CA LYS A 222 -7.25 -8.57 -6.77
C LYS A 222 -6.88 -10.05 -6.59
N LYS A 223 -6.38 -10.71 -7.64
CA LYS A 223 -5.99 -12.13 -7.62
C LYS A 223 -4.80 -12.41 -6.71
N SER A 224 -3.84 -11.49 -6.61
CA SER A 224 -2.73 -11.61 -5.67
C SER A 224 -3.21 -11.54 -4.21
N LYS A 225 -4.13 -10.61 -3.89
CA LYS A 225 -4.74 -10.53 -2.55
C LYS A 225 -5.51 -11.82 -2.23
N GLU A 226 -6.34 -12.32 -3.17
CA GLU A 226 -7.08 -13.57 -3.03
C GLU A 226 -6.12 -14.75 -2.75
N ALA A 227 -5.05 -14.90 -3.54
CA ALA A 227 -4.07 -15.97 -3.37
C ALA A 227 -3.39 -15.93 -1.99
N ILE A 228 -3.00 -14.74 -1.54
CA ILE A 228 -2.36 -14.55 -0.22
C ILE A 228 -3.36 -14.91 0.90
N ASN A 229 -4.57 -14.36 0.86
CA ASN A 229 -5.56 -14.57 1.92
C ASN A 229 -6.00 -16.04 2.03
N ASP A 230 -6.28 -16.68 0.89
CA ASP A 230 -6.77 -18.05 0.86
C ASP A 230 -5.66 -19.08 1.11
N GLY A 231 -4.42 -18.76 0.73
CA GLY A 231 -3.27 -19.63 0.91
C GLY A 231 -2.60 -19.55 2.29
N TYR A 232 -2.68 -18.40 2.98
CA TYR A 232 -1.85 -18.10 4.16
C TYR A 232 -1.96 -19.13 5.31
N HIS A 233 -3.10 -19.76 5.48
CA HIS A 233 -3.35 -20.73 6.54
C HIS A 233 -3.28 -22.19 6.09
N LEU A 234 -2.96 -22.42 4.83
CA LEU A 234 -2.88 -23.77 4.26
C LEU A 234 -1.45 -24.30 4.31
N ASP A 235 -1.34 -25.61 4.11
CA ASP A 235 -0.07 -26.23 3.74
C ASP A 235 0.43 -25.61 2.42
N ILE A 236 1.77 -25.46 2.31
CA ILE A 236 2.38 -24.73 1.18
C ILE A 236 2.02 -25.36 -0.19
N ASP A 237 1.94 -26.69 -0.27
CA ASP A 237 1.61 -27.35 -1.54
C ASP A 237 0.14 -27.09 -1.96
N LYS A 238 -0.76 -26.92 -1.00
CA LYS A 238 -2.14 -26.52 -1.26
C LYS A 238 -2.25 -25.04 -1.61
N ALA A 239 -1.52 -24.18 -0.91
CA ALA A 239 -1.47 -22.74 -1.16
C ALA A 239 -0.95 -22.44 -2.58
N ILE A 240 0.14 -23.13 -3.03
CA ILE A 240 0.68 -22.97 -4.37
C ILE A 240 -0.35 -23.36 -5.46
N LYS A 241 -1.21 -24.34 -5.23
CA LYS A 241 -2.28 -24.68 -6.19
C LYS A 241 -3.33 -23.58 -6.35
N ILE A 242 -3.61 -22.84 -5.28
CA ILE A 242 -4.47 -21.64 -5.38
C ILE A 242 -3.78 -20.58 -6.24
N GLU A 243 -2.51 -20.32 -6.00
CA GLU A 243 -1.70 -19.38 -6.77
C GLU A 243 -1.65 -19.76 -8.26
N GLU A 244 -1.36 -21.03 -8.59
CA GLU A 244 -1.34 -21.55 -9.97
C GLU A 244 -2.65 -21.27 -10.70
N LYS A 245 -3.79 -21.55 -10.05
CA LYS A 245 -5.12 -21.30 -10.60
C LYS A 245 -5.35 -19.83 -10.86
N LEU A 246 -5.14 -18.98 -9.85
CA LEU A 246 -5.37 -17.54 -9.94
C LEU A 246 -4.41 -16.85 -10.91
N PHE A 247 -3.16 -17.32 -10.99
CA PHE A 247 -2.21 -16.89 -12.01
C PHE A 247 -2.73 -17.20 -13.42
N GLY A 248 -3.25 -18.40 -13.66
CA GLY A 248 -3.85 -18.78 -14.93
C GLY A 248 -5.05 -17.90 -15.30
N GLU A 249 -5.91 -17.56 -14.33
CA GLU A 249 -7.06 -16.68 -14.53
C GLU A 249 -6.65 -15.26 -15.00
N CYS A 250 -5.46 -14.77 -14.61
CA CYS A 250 -4.97 -13.46 -15.08
C CYS A 250 -4.80 -13.41 -16.60
N PHE A 251 -4.53 -14.53 -17.28
CA PHE A 251 -4.34 -14.58 -18.74
C PHE A 251 -5.65 -14.54 -19.54
N GLN A 252 -6.79 -14.49 -18.87
CA GLN A 252 -8.10 -14.32 -19.50
C GLN A 252 -8.48 -12.82 -19.67
N SER A 253 -7.67 -11.89 -19.14
CA SER A 253 -7.97 -10.47 -19.17
C SER A 253 -7.29 -9.75 -20.32
N GLU A 254 -8.01 -8.87 -21.03
CA GLU A 254 -7.43 -7.98 -22.04
C GLU A 254 -6.36 -7.05 -21.42
N GLU A 255 -6.52 -6.66 -20.16
CA GLU A 255 -5.56 -5.84 -19.43
C GLU A 255 -4.18 -6.50 -19.39
N GLN A 256 -4.11 -7.82 -19.15
CA GLN A 256 -2.85 -8.56 -19.12
C GLN A 256 -2.15 -8.50 -20.50
N VAL A 257 -2.89 -8.76 -21.57
CA VAL A 257 -2.36 -8.72 -22.96
C VAL A 257 -1.78 -7.34 -23.26
N ASP A 258 -2.53 -6.29 -22.98
CA ASP A 258 -2.13 -4.90 -23.21
C ASP A 258 -0.89 -4.50 -22.42
N ARG A 259 -0.83 -4.88 -21.14
CA ARG A 259 0.30 -4.54 -20.26
C ARG A 259 1.59 -5.24 -20.70
N MET A 260 1.53 -6.52 -21.04
CA MET A 260 2.69 -7.26 -21.55
C MET A 260 3.18 -6.72 -22.89
N LYS A 261 2.27 -6.39 -23.80
CA LYS A 261 2.61 -5.75 -25.08
C LYS A 261 3.34 -4.42 -24.87
N LYS A 262 2.78 -3.53 -24.05
CA LYS A 262 3.40 -2.24 -23.70
C LYS A 262 4.79 -2.40 -23.06
N PHE A 263 4.97 -3.42 -22.20
CA PHE A 263 6.28 -3.71 -21.60
C PHE A 263 7.32 -4.11 -22.65
N LEU A 264 6.96 -5.02 -23.57
CA LEU A 264 7.83 -5.47 -24.64
C LEU A 264 8.20 -4.33 -25.61
N GLU A 265 7.25 -3.47 -25.97
CA GLU A 265 7.50 -2.30 -26.82
C GLU A 265 8.47 -1.30 -26.15
N LYS A 266 8.28 -1.01 -24.86
CA LYS A 266 9.21 -0.15 -24.10
C LYS A 266 10.62 -0.74 -24.04
N SER A 267 10.73 -2.06 -23.87
CA SER A 267 12.01 -2.76 -23.83
C SER A 267 12.73 -2.67 -25.17
N LYS A 268 12.02 -2.88 -26.29
CA LYS A 268 12.58 -2.73 -27.66
C LYS A 268 13.10 -1.32 -27.91
N LYS A 269 12.29 -0.29 -27.61
CA LYS A 269 12.69 1.12 -27.76
C LYS A 269 13.92 1.48 -26.93
N LYS A 270 14.04 0.93 -25.70
CA LYS A 270 15.22 1.13 -24.85
C LYS A 270 16.47 0.50 -25.44
N GLN A 271 16.35 -0.71 -26.00
CA GLN A 271 17.46 -1.41 -26.68
C GLN A 271 17.90 -0.69 -27.96
N GLU A 272 16.96 -0.20 -28.77
CA GLU A 272 17.27 0.58 -29.98
C GLU A 272 17.99 1.89 -29.63
N LYS A 273 17.52 2.59 -28.59
CA LYS A 273 18.18 3.81 -28.10
C LYS A 273 19.61 3.56 -27.60
N ALA A 274 19.83 2.45 -26.90
CA ALA A 274 21.14 2.06 -26.44
C ALA A 274 22.09 1.66 -27.61
N LYS A 275 21.55 1.00 -28.65
CA LYS A 275 22.32 0.67 -29.87
C LYS A 275 22.74 1.94 -30.63
N ASN A 276 21.82 2.90 -30.77
CA ASN A 276 22.11 4.16 -31.48
C ASN A 276 23.13 5.01 -30.72
N LEU A 277 23.13 5.03 -29.40
CA LEU A 277 24.15 5.71 -28.59
C LEU A 277 25.54 5.07 -28.75
N ARG A 278 25.64 3.75 -28.75
CA ARG A 278 26.92 3.03 -28.99
C ARG A 278 27.44 3.20 -30.42
N GLY A 279 26.53 3.24 -31.41
CA GLY A 279 26.90 3.48 -32.82
C GLY A 279 27.42 4.87 -33.11
N THR A 280 27.18 5.87 -32.23
CA THR A 280 27.73 7.23 -32.35
C THR A 280 29.06 7.42 -31.62
N GLU A 281 29.47 6.50 -30.75
CA GLU A 281 30.77 6.55 -30.04
C GLU A 281 31.89 5.82 -30.79
N GLU A 282 31.60 4.71 -31.51
CA GLU A 282 32.61 3.97 -32.28
C GLU A 282 33.32 4.78 -33.38
N PRO A 283 32.69 5.70 -34.14
CA PRO A 283 33.43 6.52 -35.14
C PRO A 283 34.46 7.48 -34.53
N LYS A 284 34.16 8.03 -33.36
CA LYS A 284 35.05 9.04 -32.71
C LYS A 284 36.31 8.44 -32.10
N GLU A 285 36.23 7.22 -31.56
CA GLU A 285 37.44 6.53 -31.05
C GLU A 285 38.36 6.08 -32.17
N LYS A 286 37.80 5.59 -33.27
CA LYS A 286 38.59 5.17 -34.46
C LYS A 286 39.22 6.36 -35.20
N GLU A 287 38.61 7.53 -35.21
CA GLU A 287 39.20 8.75 -35.74
C GLU A 287 40.33 9.26 -34.83
N LYS A 288 40.13 9.22 -33.52
CA LYS A 288 41.14 9.64 -32.55
C LYS A 288 42.40 8.74 -32.58
N GLU A 289 42.19 7.42 -32.68
CA GLU A 289 43.30 6.45 -32.85
C GLU A 289 44.07 6.64 -34.16
N LYS A 290 43.38 7.01 -35.26
CA LYS A 290 44.06 7.33 -36.53
C LYS A 290 44.82 8.65 -36.47
N GLU A 291 44.34 9.65 -35.77
CA GLU A 291 45.01 10.93 -35.57
C GLU A 291 46.24 10.79 -34.67
N ASP A 292 46.14 9.99 -33.61
CA ASP A 292 47.25 9.74 -32.70
C ASP A 292 48.40 8.92 -33.37
N LYS A 293 48.05 7.90 -34.20
CA LYS A 293 49.00 7.13 -35.02
C LYS A 293 49.69 8.01 -36.07
N LYS A 294 48.98 8.98 -36.69
CA LYS A 294 49.56 9.93 -37.64
C LYS A 294 50.56 10.87 -36.98
N LYS A 295 50.32 11.29 -35.74
CA LYS A 295 51.20 12.12 -34.95
C LYS A 295 52.47 11.38 -34.48
N GLU A 296 52.38 10.09 -34.18
CA GLU A 296 53.52 9.24 -33.84
C GLU A 296 54.44 9.04 -35.01
N VAL A 297 53.90 8.68 -36.19
CA VAL A 297 54.70 8.50 -37.44
C VAL A 297 55.44 9.81 -37.82
N SER A 298 54.79 10.96 -37.73
CA SER A 298 55.39 12.26 -38.02
C SER A 298 56.54 12.61 -37.06
N LYS A 299 56.51 12.18 -35.79
CA LYS A 299 57.60 12.39 -34.83
C LYS A 299 58.79 11.45 -35.05
N GLU A 300 58.56 10.22 -35.51
CA GLU A 300 59.63 9.30 -35.88
C GLU A 300 60.37 9.75 -37.13
N ASP A 301 59.68 10.27 -38.13
CA ASP A 301 60.26 10.85 -39.34
C ASP A 301 61.09 12.11 -39.05
N GLU A 302 60.63 13.02 -38.17
CA GLU A 302 61.43 14.17 -37.73
C GLU A 302 62.69 13.79 -36.93
N LYS A 303 62.63 12.74 -36.12
CA LYS A 303 63.77 12.24 -35.35
C LYS A 303 64.82 11.60 -36.27
N SER A 304 64.35 10.77 -37.23
CA SER A 304 65.21 10.14 -38.26
C SER A 304 65.88 11.20 -39.14
N MET A 305 65.22 12.29 -39.47
CA MET A 305 65.76 13.38 -40.25
C MET A 305 66.85 14.19 -39.49
N LYS A 306 66.65 14.41 -38.19
CA LYS A 306 67.62 15.06 -37.32
C LYS A 306 68.87 14.20 -37.10
N GLU A 307 68.72 12.88 -36.94
CA GLU A 307 69.86 11.95 -36.82
C GLU A 307 70.76 11.89 -38.10
N LYS A 308 70.13 11.99 -39.27
CA LYS A 308 70.87 12.08 -40.56
C LYS A 308 71.56 13.36 -40.81
N LEU A 309 71.07 14.50 -40.28
CA LEU A 309 71.74 15.79 -40.40
C LEU A 309 73.03 15.91 -39.51
N VAL A 310 73.05 15.25 -38.37
CA VAL A 310 74.19 15.24 -37.45
C VAL A 310 75.30 14.31 -37.95
N ALA A 311 75.02 13.33 -38.84
CA ALA A 311 76.05 12.42 -39.39
C ALA A 311 76.77 12.93 -40.61
N THR A 312 76.46 14.15 -41.12
CA THR A 312 77.13 14.73 -42.31
C THR A 312 78.10 15.84 -41.95
N ASP A 313 78.24 16.22 -40.67
CA ASP A 313 79.22 17.30 -40.23
C ASP A 313 80.39 16.76 -39.36
N SER A 314 80.81 15.53 -39.60
CA SER A 314 81.98 14.97 -38.98
C SER A 314 82.97 14.42 -40.02
#